data_e3bbbf96584e8eb72a2f6a18fc8a0355
#
_entry.id   e3bbbf96584e8eb72a2f6a18fc8a0355
#
_cell.length_a   1.000
_cell.length_b   1.000
_cell.length_c   1.000
_cell.angle_alpha   90.00
_cell.angle_beta   90.00
_cell.angle_gamma   90.00
#
_symmetry.space_group_name_H-M   'P 1'
#
loop_
_entity.id
_entity.type
_entity.pdbx_description
1 polymer ?
#
loop_
_entity_poly.entity_id
_entity_poly.type
_entity_poly.pdbx_seq_one_letter_code
_entity_poly.pdbx_strand_id
1 'polypeptide(L)'
;MTDEEYYEFIQPYEDAKQMLLTRLDVLNHNLYGEASARPIHNIQCRIKKKQSIEEKLQRKGKEPTVMNAKDYLQDIAGVRVICYFVDDIYNLTELLKSQSDLIVIRERDYIGNPKPNGYRSYHVIVGVPVYCLDGMEYFPVEIQFRTMSMDFWASMEHRIS
;
A
#
# COMPACT_ATOMS: atom_id res chain seq x y z
N MET A 1 19.03 -12.82 5.66
CA MET A 1 19.69 -11.71 4.90
C MET A 1 20.48 -10.81 5.85
N THR A 2 21.56 -10.23 5.36
CA THR A 2 22.33 -9.26 6.13
C THR A 2 21.64 -7.89 6.13
N ASP A 3 22.03 -6.99 7.04
CA ASP A 3 21.50 -5.63 7.05
C ASP A 3 21.82 -4.90 5.75
N GLU A 4 23.03 -5.08 5.22
CA GLU A 4 23.44 -4.48 3.95
C GLU A 4 22.58 -4.96 2.79
N GLU A 5 22.33 -6.26 2.69
CA GLU A 5 21.43 -6.84 1.70
C GLU A 5 20.02 -6.28 1.82
N TYR A 6 19.54 -6.12 3.05
CA TYR A 6 18.22 -5.57 3.31
C TYR A 6 18.12 -4.11 2.81
N TYR A 7 19.04 -3.25 3.16
CA TYR A 7 18.99 -1.83 2.76
C TYR A 7 19.11 -1.65 1.26
N GLU A 8 19.92 -2.46 0.59
CA GLU A 8 19.98 -2.48 -0.87
C GLU A 8 18.66 -2.95 -1.49
N PHE A 9 18.09 -4.01 -0.94
CA PHE A 9 16.85 -4.60 -1.42
C PHE A 9 15.68 -3.64 -1.36
N ILE A 10 15.51 -2.90 -0.27
CA ILE A 10 14.35 -2.05 -0.07
C ILE A 10 14.41 -0.73 -0.85
N GLN A 11 15.56 -0.33 -1.37
CA GLN A 11 15.71 0.98 -2.01
C GLN A 11 14.70 1.23 -3.14
N PRO A 12 14.52 0.33 -4.13
CA PRO A 12 13.52 0.56 -5.17
C PRO A 12 12.09 0.57 -4.64
N TYR A 13 11.81 -0.17 -3.56
CA TYR A 13 10.49 -0.12 -2.91
C TYR A 13 10.25 1.24 -2.23
N GLU A 14 11.29 1.83 -1.63
CA GLU A 14 11.23 3.19 -1.10
C GLU A 14 10.93 4.19 -2.21
N ASP A 15 11.59 4.05 -3.35
CA ASP A 15 11.38 4.92 -4.50
C ASP A 15 9.96 4.78 -5.03
N ALA A 16 9.47 3.57 -5.18
CA ALA A 16 8.11 3.28 -5.62
C ALA A 16 7.07 3.88 -4.66
N LYS A 17 7.28 3.68 -3.36
CA LYS A 17 6.43 4.25 -2.32
C LYS A 17 6.38 5.77 -2.42
N GLN A 18 7.52 6.42 -2.57
CA GLN A 18 7.61 7.87 -2.64
C GLN A 18 6.90 8.43 -3.88
N MET A 19 7.05 7.78 -5.02
CA MET A 19 6.34 8.15 -6.25
C MET A 19 4.83 8.07 -6.06
N LEU A 20 4.36 7.01 -5.40
CA LEU A 20 2.94 6.82 -5.14
C LEU A 20 2.38 7.86 -4.17
N LEU A 21 3.14 8.21 -3.12
CA LEU A 21 2.73 9.24 -2.17
C LEU A 21 2.55 10.59 -2.88
N THR A 22 3.46 10.95 -3.76
CA THR A 22 3.36 12.16 -4.58
C THR A 22 2.11 12.12 -5.46
N ARG A 23 1.83 10.97 -6.08
CA ARG A 23 0.67 10.77 -6.92
C ARG A 23 -0.63 10.96 -6.16
N LEU A 24 -0.72 10.37 -4.96
CA LEU A 24 -1.89 10.51 -4.09
C LEU A 24 -2.09 11.96 -3.65
N ASP A 25 -1.02 12.67 -3.36
CA ASP A 25 -1.08 14.08 -2.98
C ASP A 25 -1.64 14.94 -4.12
N VAL A 26 -1.19 14.70 -5.35
CA VAL A 26 -1.70 15.39 -6.54
C VAL A 26 -3.19 15.09 -6.75
N LEU A 27 -3.61 13.85 -6.63
CA LEU A 27 -5.02 13.48 -6.74
C LEU A 27 -5.87 14.15 -5.66
N ASN A 28 -5.36 14.22 -4.44
CA ASN A 28 -6.05 14.87 -3.33
C ASN A 28 -6.27 16.36 -3.57
N HIS A 29 -5.28 17.03 -4.18
CA HIS A 29 -5.40 18.46 -4.55
C HIS A 29 -6.43 18.67 -5.67
N ASN A 30 -6.43 17.79 -6.66
CA ASN A 30 -7.15 18.02 -7.91
C ASN A 30 -8.60 17.57 -7.89
N LEU A 31 -8.96 16.62 -7.02
CA LEU A 31 -10.29 16.01 -7.01
C LEU A 31 -11.41 17.01 -6.74
N TYR A 32 -11.17 17.98 -5.89
CA TYR A 32 -12.20 18.93 -5.45
C TYR A 32 -11.87 20.38 -5.76
N GLY A 33 -10.77 20.65 -6.45
CA GLY A 33 -10.37 22.00 -6.83
C GLY A 33 -10.36 22.94 -5.62
N GLU A 34 -11.18 24.01 -5.68
CA GLU A 34 -11.35 24.97 -4.60
C GLU A 34 -12.33 24.49 -3.52
N ALA A 35 -12.94 23.32 -3.69
CA ALA A 35 -13.88 22.79 -2.72
C ALA A 35 -13.23 22.63 -1.37
N SER A 36 -13.98 22.91 -0.33
CA SER A 36 -13.52 22.97 1.05
C SER A 36 -13.10 21.61 1.64
N ALA A 37 -13.34 20.49 0.95
CA ALA A 37 -13.09 19.17 1.50
C ALA A 37 -12.27 18.32 0.54
N ARG A 38 -11.00 18.15 0.87
CA ARG A 38 -10.15 17.16 0.22
C ARG A 38 -10.56 15.76 0.71
N PRO A 39 -10.51 14.73 -0.15
CA PRO A 39 -10.96 13.39 0.25
C PRO A 39 -10.08 12.71 1.29
N ILE A 40 -8.79 13.02 1.31
CA ILE A 40 -7.83 12.35 2.18
C ILE A 40 -7.63 13.14 3.46
N HIS A 41 -7.88 12.49 4.60
CA HIS A 41 -7.62 13.02 5.94
C HIS A 41 -6.13 12.92 6.27
N ASN A 42 -5.53 11.72 6.13
CA ASN A 42 -4.10 11.54 6.31
C ASN A 42 -3.61 10.29 5.56
N ILE A 43 -2.31 10.20 5.41
CA ILE A 43 -1.64 9.05 4.79
C ILE A 43 -0.53 8.59 5.74
N GLN A 44 -0.48 7.28 5.98
CA GLN A 44 0.58 6.61 6.70
C GLN A 44 1.31 5.69 5.72
N CYS A 45 2.61 5.54 5.88
CA CYS A 45 3.36 4.65 5.01
C CYS A 45 4.47 3.95 5.79
N ARG A 46 4.91 2.83 5.25
CA ARG A 46 6.01 2.08 5.85
C ARG A 46 6.75 1.28 4.79
N ILE A 47 8.02 0.99 5.11
CA ILE A 47 8.74 -0.12 4.51
C ILE A 47 8.82 -1.22 5.55
N LYS A 48 8.52 -2.44 5.15
CA LYS A 48 8.50 -3.59 6.04
C LYS A 48 9.91 -3.81 6.61
N LYS A 49 9.99 -3.97 7.93
CA LYS A 49 11.27 -4.17 8.62
C LYS A 49 11.88 -5.52 8.24
N LYS A 50 13.21 -5.60 8.26
CA LYS A 50 13.96 -6.82 7.99
C LYS A 50 13.41 -8.02 8.77
N GLN A 51 13.24 -7.86 10.08
CA GLN A 51 12.71 -8.93 10.93
C GLN A 51 11.33 -9.37 10.51
N SER A 52 10.44 -8.43 10.16
CA SER A 52 9.07 -8.73 9.72
C SER A 52 9.06 -9.48 8.39
N ILE A 53 9.97 -9.14 7.48
CA ILE A 53 10.15 -9.84 6.20
C ILE A 53 10.56 -11.29 6.47
N GLU A 54 11.57 -11.48 7.30
CA GLU A 54 12.10 -12.80 7.64
C GLU A 54 11.05 -13.69 8.30
N GLU A 55 10.31 -13.13 9.26
CA GLU A 55 9.22 -13.84 9.94
C GLU A 55 8.11 -14.25 8.97
N LYS A 56 7.72 -13.36 8.07
CA LYS A 56 6.68 -13.65 7.09
C LYS A 56 7.11 -14.74 6.10
N LEU A 57 8.36 -14.72 5.66
CA LEU A 57 8.91 -15.77 4.80
C LEU A 57 8.92 -17.12 5.52
N GLN A 58 9.32 -17.14 6.79
CA GLN A 58 9.31 -18.35 7.60
C GLN A 58 7.90 -18.94 7.73
N ARG A 59 6.90 -18.09 7.96
CA ARG A 59 5.50 -18.55 8.02
C ARG A 59 5.02 -19.15 6.69
N LYS A 60 5.60 -18.71 5.59
CA LYS A 60 5.31 -19.26 4.24
C LYS A 60 6.16 -20.50 3.91
N GLY A 61 7.01 -20.93 4.82
CA GLY A 61 7.91 -22.05 4.59
C GLY A 61 9.06 -21.75 3.64
N LYS A 62 9.46 -20.47 3.57
CA LYS A 62 10.54 -20.00 2.68
C LYS A 62 11.73 -19.54 3.49
N GLU A 63 12.94 -19.69 2.90
CA GLU A 63 14.15 -19.16 3.50
C GLU A 63 14.14 -17.63 3.51
N PRO A 64 14.72 -16.98 4.54
CA PRO A 64 14.70 -15.52 4.68
C PRO A 64 15.75 -14.85 3.80
N THR A 65 15.61 -14.94 2.50
CA THR A 65 16.51 -14.34 1.51
C THR A 65 15.84 -13.17 0.81
N VAL A 66 16.64 -12.26 0.25
CA VAL A 66 16.11 -11.13 -0.53
C VAL A 66 15.40 -11.63 -1.80
N MET A 67 15.88 -12.70 -2.41
CA MET A 67 15.25 -13.28 -3.58
C MET A 67 13.84 -13.79 -3.26
N ASN A 68 13.69 -14.51 -2.16
CA ASN A 68 12.38 -14.99 -1.72
C ASN A 68 11.46 -13.84 -1.30
N ALA A 69 12.00 -12.80 -0.68
CA ALA A 69 11.21 -11.61 -0.35
C ALA A 69 10.65 -10.97 -1.62
N LYS A 70 11.46 -10.83 -2.66
CA LYS A 70 11.01 -10.28 -3.94
C LYS A 70 9.95 -11.15 -4.61
N ASP A 71 10.13 -12.46 -4.59
CA ASP A 71 9.27 -13.41 -5.29
C ASP A 71 7.93 -13.65 -4.57
N TYR A 72 7.92 -13.63 -3.25
CA TYR A 72 6.76 -14.08 -2.46
C TYR A 72 6.06 -13.01 -1.66
N LEU A 73 6.63 -11.81 -1.52
CA LEU A 73 6.02 -10.74 -0.73
C LEU A 73 5.68 -9.55 -1.61
N GLN A 74 4.45 -9.05 -1.47
CA GLN A 74 3.98 -7.89 -2.20
C GLN A 74 3.72 -6.68 -1.30
N ASP A 75 4.03 -6.80 -0.01
CA ASP A 75 3.79 -5.77 1.00
C ASP A 75 5.09 -5.21 1.62
N ILE A 76 6.18 -5.26 0.87
CA ILE A 76 7.44 -4.64 1.30
C ILE A 76 7.23 -3.14 1.49
N ALA A 77 6.57 -2.48 0.55
CA ALA A 77 6.12 -1.10 0.67
C ALA A 77 4.62 -1.07 0.94
N GLY A 78 4.20 -0.34 1.94
CA GLY A 78 2.80 -0.20 2.30
C GLY A 78 2.39 1.25 2.52
N VAL A 79 1.19 1.58 2.07
CA VAL A 79 0.59 2.91 2.23
C VAL A 79 -0.83 2.72 2.74
N ARG A 80 -1.19 3.49 3.78
CA ARG A 80 -2.55 3.51 4.30
C ARG A 80 -3.13 4.90 4.10
N VAL A 81 -4.23 4.97 3.35
CA VAL A 81 -4.91 6.21 3.01
C VAL A 81 -6.19 6.28 3.83
N ILE A 82 -6.30 7.29 4.68
CA ILE A 82 -7.48 7.50 5.53
C ILE A 82 -8.30 8.61 4.90
N CYS A 83 -9.51 8.25 4.47
CA CYS A 83 -10.47 9.16 3.84
C CYS A 83 -11.59 9.54 4.80
N TYR A 84 -12.29 10.63 4.49
CA TYR A 84 -13.45 11.05 5.28
C TYR A 84 -14.66 10.17 5.01
N PHE A 85 -14.91 9.80 3.74
CA PHE A 85 -16.13 9.08 3.33
C PHE A 85 -15.81 7.90 2.43
N VAL A 86 -16.71 6.91 2.45
CA VAL A 86 -16.61 5.72 1.58
C VAL A 86 -16.58 6.11 0.09
N ASP A 87 -17.40 7.08 -0.32
CA ASP A 87 -17.44 7.53 -1.71
C ASP A 87 -16.09 8.08 -2.17
N ASP A 88 -15.36 8.74 -1.27
CA ASP A 88 -14.01 9.24 -1.56
C ASP A 88 -13.05 8.10 -1.87
N ILE A 89 -13.18 6.99 -1.12
CA ILE A 89 -12.36 5.81 -1.34
C ILE A 89 -12.58 5.26 -2.75
N TYR A 90 -13.84 5.06 -3.14
CA TYR A 90 -14.14 4.52 -4.47
C TYR A 90 -13.72 5.47 -5.58
N ASN A 91 -13.89 6.78 -5.41
CA ASN A 91 -13.45 7.77 -6.39
C ASN A 91 -11.93 7.77 -6.56
N LEU A 92 -11.19 7.76 -5.44
CA LEU A 92 -9.73 7.73 -5.46
C LEU A 92 -9.20 6.44 -6.09
N THR A 93 -9.77 5.30 -5.74
CA THR A 93 -9.31 4.00 -6.27
C THR A 93 -9.55 3.91 -7.77
N GLU A 94 -10.70 4.39 -8.27
CA GLU A 94 -10.99 4.40 -9.70
C GLU A 94 -10.00 5.30 -10.46
N LEU A 95 -9.73 6.50 -9.94
CA LEU A 95 -8.76 7.41 -10.57
C LEU A 95 -7.35 6.84 -10.56
N LEU A 96 -6.95 6.23 -9.45
CA LEU A 96 -5.63 5.62 -9.34
C LEU A 96 -5.47 4.46 -10.33
N LYS A 97 -6.47 3.59 -10.40
CA LYS A 97 -6.45 2.43 -11.31
C LYS A 97 -6.49 2.83 -12.78
N SER A 98 -7.02 4.00 -13.11
CA SER A 98 -7.10 4.49 -14.48
C SER A 98 -5.79 5.07 -15.01
N GLN A 99 -4.79 5.24 -14.17
CA GLN A 99 -3.51 5.82 -14.57
C GLN A 99 -2.66 4.80 -15.34
N SER A 100 -2.29 5.17 -16.57
CA SER A 100 -1.70 4.24 -17.54
C SER A 100 -0.32 3.69 -17.16
N ASP A 101 0.40 4.41 -16.30
CA ASP A 101 1.74 4.00 -15.88
C ASP A 101 1.74 3.05 -14.68
N LEU A 102 0.59 2.84 -14.03
CA LEU A 102 0.46 1.90 -12.92
C LEU A 102 -0.16 0.59 -13.38
N ILE A 103 0.24 -0.50 -12.77
CA ILE A 103 -0.34 -1.83 -13.01
C ILE A 103 -1.11 -2.25 -11.76
N VAL A 104 -2.38 -2.62 -11.92
CA VAL A 104 -3.15 -3.21 -10.82
C VAL A 104 -2.79 -4.68 -10.74
N ILE A 105 -2.11 -5.07 -9.66
CA ILE A 105 -1.66 -6.45 -9.46
C ILE A 105 -2.75 -7.26 -8.76
N ARG A 106 -3.38 -6.68 -7.72
CA ARG A 106 -4.39 -7.36 -6.92
C ARG A 106 -5.32 -6.34 -6.27
N GLU A 107 -6.57 -6.75 -6.06
CA GLU A 107 -7.60 -5.90 -5.49
C GLU A 107 -8.52 -6.71 -4.59
N ARG A 108 -8.89 -6.14 -3.43
CA ARG A 108 -9.84 -6.74 -2.48
C ARG A 108 -10.69 -5.65 -1.87
N ASP A 109 -12.01 -5.70 -2.12
CA ASP A 109 -12.96 -4.76 -1.56
C ASP A 109 -13.61 -5.35 -0.30
N TYR A 110 -13.02 -5.08 0.86
CA TYR A 110 -13.59 -5.47 2.14
C TYR A 110 -14.55 -4.42 2.71
N ILE A 111 -14.86 -3.36 1.95
CA ILE A 111 -15.91 -2.41 2.31
C ILE A 111 -17.25 -2.95 1.84
N GLY A 112 -17.35 -3.32 0.57
CA GLY A 112 -18.54 -3.95 -0.01
C GLY A 112 -18.74 -5.37 0.51
N ASN A 113 -17.65 -6.08 0.79
CA ASN A 113 -17.67 -7.46 1.30
C ASN A 113 -16.78 -7.57 2.53
N PRO A 114 -17.24 -7.13 3.72
CA PRO A 114 -16.45 -7.20 4.95
C PRO A 114 -16.03 -8.63 5.30
N LYS A 115 -14.91 -8.78 5.98
CA LYS A 115 -14.49 -10.07 6.52
C LYS A 115 -15.47 -10.53 7.60
N PRO A 116 -15.53 -11.85 7.89
CA PRO A 116 -16.44 -12.37 8.93
C PRO A 116 -16.28 -11.72 10.30
N ASN A 117 -15.07 -11.25 10.65
CA ASN A 117 -14.81 -10.55 11.90
C ASN A 117 -15.21 -9.07 11.89
N GLY A 118 -15.78 -8.58 10.79
CA GLY A 118 -16.20 -7.19 10.65
C GLY A 118 -15.15 -6.25 10.07
N TYR A 119 -13.95 -6.74 9.74
CA TYR A 119 -12.90 -5.92 9.15
C TYR A 119 -13.33 -5.33 7.82
N ARG A 120 -13.15 -4.02 7.67
CA ARG A 120 -13.49 -3.25 6.47
C ARG A 120 -12.29 -2.42 6.03
N SER A 121 -11.95 -2.53 4.77
CA SER A 121 -10.89 -1.76 4.12
C SER A 121 -10.94 -2.06 2.62
N TYR A 122 -10.43 -1.17 1.79
CA TYR A 122 -10.23 -1.44 0.37
C TYR A 122 -8.73 -1.63 0.14
N HIS A 123 -8.34 -2.82 -0.31
CA HIS A 123 -6.94 -3.15 -0.55
C HIS A 123 -6.65 -3.22 -2.04
N VAL A 124 -5.60 -2.57 -2.47
CA VAL A 124 -5.10 -2.70 -3.83
C VAL A 124 -3.57 -2.76 -3.80
N ILE A 125 -3.01 -3.68 -4.60
CA ILE A 125 -1.58 -3.74 -4.82
C ILE A 125 -1.35 -3.22 -6.23
N VAL A 126 -0.55 -2.15 -6.35
CA VAL A 126 -0.18 -1.57 -7.63
C VAL A 126 1.29 -1.77 -7.90
N GLY A 127 1.63 -2.04 -9.16
CA GLY A 127 3.01 -2.01 -9.63
C GLY A 127 3.35 -0.59 -10.05
N VAL A 128 4.39 -0.02 -9.44
CA VAL A 128 4.88 1.32 -9.73
C VAL A 128 6.16 1.21 -10.54
N PRO A 129 6.26 1.87 -11.71
CA PRO A 129 7.45 1.78 -12.53
C PRO A 129 8.60 2.58 -11.91
N VAL A 130 9.73 1.90 -11.68
CA VAL A 130 10.96 2.53 -11.20
C VAL A 130 12.02 2.37 -12.28
N TYR A 131 12.61 3.47 -12.72
CA TYR A 131 13.66 3.47 -13.73
C TYR A 131 15.01 3.34 -13.06
N CYS A 132 15.58 2.14 -13.13
CA CYS A 132 16.91 1.82 -12.64
C CYS A 132 17.94 1.96 -13.76
N LEU A 133 19.23 1.83 -13.43
CA LEU A 133 20.28 1.92 -14.43
C LEU A 133 20.15 0.89 -15.57
N ASP A 134 19.62 -0.30 -15.22
CA ASP A 134 19.47 -1.41 -16.17
C ASP A 134 18.09 -1.42 -16.87
N GLY A 135 17.29 -0.38 -16.67
CA GLY A 135 15.98 -0.28 -17.26
C GLY A 135 14.86 -0.13 -16.23
N MET A 136 13.64 -0.22 -16.69
CA MET A 136 12.45 -0.05 -15.86
C MET A 136 11.99 -1.37 -15.30
N GLU A 137 11.62 -1.37 -14.00
CA GLU A 137 11.00 -2.51 -13.35
C GLU A 137 9.83 -2.00 -12.50
N TYR A 138 8.74 -2.80 -12.45
CA TYR A 138 7.60 -2.50 -11.59
C TYR A 138 7.82 -3.06 -10.19
N PHE A 139 7.64 -2.20 -9.18
CA PHE A 139 7.72 -2.63 -7.79
C PHE A 139 6.35 -2.50 -7.13
N PRO A 140 5.90 -3.55 -6.41
CA PRO A 140 4.58 -3.54 -5.78
C PRO A 140 4.54 -2.62 -4.57
N VAL A 141 3.43 -1.90 -4.45
CA VAL A 141 3.09 -1.14 -3.24
C VAL A 141 1.67 -1.56 -2.85
N GLU A 142 1.51 -2.03 -1.61
CA GLU A 142 0.20 -2.35 -1.06
C GLU A 142 -0.44 -1.08 -0.51
N ILE A 143 -1.65 -0.78 -0.98
CA ILE A 143 -2.41 0.37 -0.51
C ILE A 143 -3.66 -0.12 0.21
N GLN A 144 -3.88 0.38 1.43
CA GLN A 144 -5.10 0.16 2.18
C GLN A 144 -5.84 1.48 2.30
N PHE A 145 -7.09 1.50 1.82
CA PHE A 145 -7.97 2.66 1.93
C PHE A 145 -9.01 2.39 3.01
N ARG A 146 -9.13 3.31 3.96
CA ARG A 146 -10.08 3.22 5.07
C ARG A 146 -10.70 4.57 5.34
N THR A 147 -11.92 4.58 5.88
CA THR A 147 -12.43 5.77 6.56
C THR A 147 -11.84 5.83 7.98
N MET A 148 -12.00 6.96 8.64
CA MET A 148 -11.52 7.14 10.02
C MET A 148 -12.14 6.10 10.96
N SER A 149 -13.43 5.82 10.82
CA SER A 149 -14.09 4.82 11.67
C SER A 149 -13.59 3.41 11.40
N MET A 150 -13.32 3.06 10.16
CA MET A 150 -12.75 1.75 9.80
C MET A 150 -11.35 1.58 10.38
N ASP A 151 -10.54 2.62 10.33
CA ASP A 151 -9.18 2.60 10.87
C ASP A 151 -9.20 2.49 12.40
N PHE A 152 -10.10 3.23 13.03
CA PHE A 152 -10.31 3.16 14.47
C PHE A 152 -10.73 1.75 14.90
N TRP A 153 -11.71 1.15 14.20
CA TRP A 153 -12.17 -0.20 14.48
C TRP A 153 -11.05 -1.23 14.35
N ALA A 154 -10.28 -1.15 13.26
CA ALA A 154 -9.17 -2.06 13.02
C ALA A 154 -8.10 -1.96 14.11
N SER A 155 -7.82 -0.76 14.60
CA SER A 155 -6.88 -0.52 15.69
C SER A 155 -7.37 -1.14 17.00
N MET A 156 -8.65 -1.00 17.31
CA MET A 156 -9.25 -1.58 18.51
C MET A 156 -9.26 -3.09 18.47
N GLU A 157 -9.65 -3.68 17.34
CA GLU A 157 -9.66 -5.14 17.15
C GLU A 157 -8.26 -5.73 17.32
N HIS A 158 -7.25 -5.06 16.81
CA HIS A 158 -5.86 -5.50 16.95
C HIS A 158 -5.41 -5.53 18.41
N ARG A 159 -5.88 -4.57 19.23
CA ARG A 159 -5.53 -4.50 20.66
C ARG A 159 -6.23 -5.55 21.51
N ILE A 160 -7.45 -5.90 21.12
CA ILE A 160 -8.28 -6.84 21.88
C ILE A 160 -7.90 -8.29 21.53
N SER A 161 -7.58 -8.52 20.28
CA SER A 161 -7.19 -9.85 19.80
C SER A 161 -5.69 -10.05 19.92
#